data_27e14af439061b5869b7c16b1c5f9202
#
_entry.id   27e14af439061b5869b7c16b1c5f9202
#
_cell.length_a   1.000
_cell.length_b   1.000
_cell.length_c   1.000
_cell.angle_alpha   90.00
_cell.angle_beta   90.00
_cell.angle_gamma   90.00
#
_symmetry.space_group_name_H-M   'P 1'
#
loop_
_entity.id
_entity.type
_entity.pdbx_description
1 polymer ?
#
loop_
_entity_poly.entity_id
_entity_poly.type
_entity_poly.pdbx_seq_one_letter_code
_entity_poly.pdbx_strand_id
1 'polypeptide(L)'
;MKLINKLLAVTAISVALVPGVVSADCGKARLADFDWSSANIHTAIAGFILEHGYGCDVSVTKGSTTPIMAAHYDGQLDVVTELWYDNIKDTYDSHEAAGTVRNLGINTPDSQQAFYVDRATADKYNLRNVLDMNSPEIAALFSDPENPSMGRMTSCIGGWTCYTINLV
;
A
#
# COMPACT_ATOMS: atom_id res chain seq x y z
N MET A 1 48.06 -4.87 77.46
CA MET A 1 48.04 -4.28 76.09
C MET A 1 47.05 -5.06 75.25
N LYS A 2 45.86 -4.49 74.96
CA LYS A 2 44.78 -5.14 74.28
C LYS A 2 44.73 -4.61 72.81
N LEU A 3 45.02 -5.50 71.87
CA LEU A 3 44.81 -5.20 70.43
C LEU A 3 43.32 -5.35 70.16
N ILE A 4 42.72 -4.26 69.67
CA ILE A 4 41.35 -4.23 69.23
C ILE A 4 41.38 -4.42 67.66
N ASN A 5 40.97 -5.62 67.24
CA ASN A 5 40.74 -5.91 65.85
C ASN A 5 39.42 -5.21 65.38
N LYS A 6 39.52 -4.23 64.54
CA LYS A 6 38.35 -3.67 63.83
C LYS A 6 38.13 -4.46 62.52
N LEU A 7 37.10 -5.31 62.51
CA LEU A 7 36.56 -5.89 61.32
C LEU A 7 35.76 -4.79 60.56
N LEU A 8 36.25 -4.41 59.42
CA LEU A 8 35.47 -3.62 58.44
C LEU A 8 34.62 -4.59 57.63
N ALA A 9 33.33 -4.59 57.85
CA ALA A 9 32.36 -5.26 56.99
C ALA A 9 32.14 -4.43 55.74
N VAL A 10 32.65 -4.87 54.61
CA VAL A 10 32.36 -4.27 53.28
C VAL A 10 31.06 -4.89 52.80
N THR A 11 29.98 -4.13 52.88
CA THR A 11 28.69 -4.53 52.30
C THR A 11 28.73 -4.23 50.78
N ALA A 12 28.90 -5.27 49.98
CA ALA A 12 28.79 -5.16 48.53
C ALA A 12 27.31 -4.98 48.15
N ILE A 13 26.93 -3.79 47.75
CA ILE A 13 25.64 -3.50 47.17
C ILE A 13 25.67 -3.98 45.68
N SER A 14 25.13 -5.17 45.45
CA SER A 14 24.91 -5.67 44.08
C SER A 14 23.74 -4.90 43.48
N VAL A 15 24.02 -3.89 42.70
CA VAL A 15 23.04 -3.23 41.82
C VAL A 15 22.71 -4.22 40.71
N ALA A 16 21.59 -4.91 40.84
CA ALA A 16 21.03 -5.70 39.75
C ALA A 16 20.63 -4.74 38.62
N LEU A 17 21.44 -4.65 37.57
CA LEU A 17 21.04 -4.08 36.27
C LEU A 17 19.94 -4.98 35.71
N VAL A 18 18.68 -4.67 36.02
CA VAL A 18 17.54 -5.18 35.27
C VAL A 18 17.63 -4.52 33.88
N PRO A 19 17.84 -5.28 32.79
CA PRO A 19 17.68 -4.70 31.46
C PRO A 19 16.23 -4.26 31.36
N GLY A 20 16.00 -2.95 31.50
CA GLY A 20 14.72 -2.36 31.18
C GLY A 20 14.48 -2.67 29.72
N VAL A 21 13.44 -3.45 29.43
CA VAL A 21 12.89 -3.54 28.08
C VAL A 21 12.42 -2.12 27.77
N VAL A 22 13.25 -1.36 27.08
CA VAL A 22 12.83 -0.10 26.48
C VAL A 22 11.87 -0.51 25.37
N SER A 23 10.59 -0.65 25.71
CA SER A 23 9.53 -0.64 24.70
C SER A 23 9.62 0.74 24.07
N ALA A 24 10.22 0.82 22.90
CA ALA A 24 10.11 2.03 22.10
C ALA A 24 8.62 2.19 21.82
N ASP A 25 8.01 3.20 22.44
CA ASP A 25 6.64 3.57 22.11
C ASP A 25 6.64 3.99 20.64
N CYS A 26 6.02 3.15 19.79
CA CYS A 26 5.95 3.39 18.36
C CYS A 26 5.12 4.64 18.04
N GLY A 27 4.29 5.12 19.00
CA GLY A 27 3.39 6.23 18.78
C GLY A 27 2.23 5.89 17.82
N LYS A 28 1.74 6.88 17.10
CA LYS A 28 0.63 6.71 16.16
C LYS A 28 1.12 6.26 14.79
N ALA A 29 0.41 5.30 14.18
CA ALA A 29 0.61 4.89 12.80
C ALA A 29 -0.73 4.99 12.04
N ARG A 30 -0.81 5.95 11.11
CA ARG A 30 -2.02 6.22 10.31
C ARG A 30 -1.86 5.58 8.94
N LEU A 31 -2.60 4.49 8.71
CA LEU A 31 -2.49 3.69 7.50
C LEU A 31 -3.57 4.10 6.48
N ALA A 32 -3.17 4.17 5.23
CA ALA A 32 -4.08 4.26 4.09
C ALA A 32 -4.63 2.87 3.74
N ASP A 33 -5.93 2.76 3.51
CA ASP A 33 -6.58 1.54 3.05
C ASP A 33 -7.40 1.86 1.80
N PHE A 34 -6.88 1.48 0.65
CA PHE A 34 -7.60 1.67 -0.59
C PHE A 34 -8.81 0.75 -0.71
N ASP A 35 -9.77 1.12 -1.54
CA ASP A 35 -11.07 0.47 -1.68
C ASP A 35 -11.08 -0.76 -2.60
N TRP A 36 -9.97 -1.52 -2.63
CA TRP A 36 -9.86 -2.81 -3.31
C TRP A 36 -9.22 -3.89 -2.42
N SER A 37 -9.53 -5.14 -2.73
CA SER A 37 -9.28 -6.27 -1.81
C SER A 37 -7.83 -6.52 -1.47
N SER A 38 -6.88 -6.40 -2.40
CA SER A 38 -5.46 -6.63 -2.10
C SER A 38 -4.91 -5.58 -1.16
N ALA A 39 -5.25 -4.30 -1.36
CA ALA A 39 -4.84 -3.23 -0.45
C ALA A 39 -5.39 -3.46 0.97
N ASN A 40 -6.66 -3.88 1.10
CA ASN A 40 -7.24 -4.17 2.41
C ASN A 40 -6.46 -5.27 3.14
N ILE A 41 -6.01 -6.31 2.43
CA ILE A 41 -5.21 -7.40 3.01
C ILE A 41 -3.83 -6.86 3.45
N HIS A 42 -3.15 -6.12 2.58
CA HIS A 42 -1.83 -5.55 2.90
C HIS A 42 -1.91 -4.58 4.08
N THR A 43 -2.93 -3.72 4.11
CA THR A 43 -3.14 -2.76 5.21
C THR A 43 -3.46 -3.49 6.52
N ALA A 44 -4.30 -4.52 6.48
CA ALA A 44 -4.62 -5.31 7.67
C ALA A 44 -3.38 -6.03 8.24
N ILE A 45 -2.54 -6.61 7.39
CA ILE A 45 -1.29 -7.27 7.81
C ILE A 45 -0.32 -6.24 8.40
N ALA A 46 -0.11 -5.11 7.72
CA ALA A 46 0.79 -4.07 8.21
C ALA A 46 0.31 -3.49 9.55
N GLY A 47 -0.99 -3.21 9.66
CA GLY A 47 -1.60 -2.73 10.90
C GLY A 47 -1.43 -3.71 12.05
N PHE A 48 -1.70 -5.00 11.81
CA PHE A 48 -1.50 -6.04 12.81
C PHE A 48 -0.04 -6.12 13.31
N ILE A 49 0.92 -6.07 12.39
CA ILE A 49 2.34 -6.12 12.75
C ILE A 49 2.75 -4.88 13.55
N LEU A 50 2.30 -3.69 13.13
CA LEU A 50 2.62 -2.44 13.83
C LEU A 50 2.00 -2.41 15.23
N GLU A 51 0.74 -2.83 15.38
CA GLU A 51 0.05 -2.85 16.67
C GLU A 51 0.62 -3.89 17.62
N HIS A 52 0.70 -5.14 17.19
CA HIS A 52 1.07 -6.25 18.06
C HIS A 52 2.58 -6.53 18.12
N GLY A 53 3.32 -6.18 17.08
CA GLY A 53 4.77 -6.38 17.03
C GLY A 53 5.57 -5.20 17.56
N TYR A 54 5.08 -3.99 17.35
CA TYR A 54 5.79 -2.75 17.71
C TYR A 54 5.06 -1.88 18.74
N GLY A 55 3.81 -2.22 19.09
CA GLY A 55 3.04 -1.46 20.08
C GLY A 55 2.55 -0.10 19.59
N CYS A 56 2.37 0.06 18.28
CA CYS A 56 1.85 1.30 17.70
C CYS A 56 0.35 1.47 17.98
N ASP A 57 -0.10 2.71 18.12
CA ASP A 57 -1.52 3.09 18.07
C ASP A 57 -1.93 3.23 16.59
N VAL A 58 -2.53 2.16 16.04
CA VAL A 58 -2.85 2.04 14.62
C VAL A 58 -4.23 2.61 14.33
N SER A 59 -4.31 3.48 13.32
CA SER A 59 -5.57 3.93 12.73
C SER A 59 -5.57 3.72 11.23
N VAL A 60 -6.74 3.45 10.64
CA VAL A 60 -6.89 3.14 9.22
C VAL A 60 -7.91 4.09 8.59
N THR A 61 -7.55 4.73 7.49
CA THR A 61 -8.44 5.57 6.69
C THR A 61 -8.69 4.94 5.33
N LYS A 62 -9.97 4.69 5.03
CA LYS A 62 -10.39 4.09 3.75
C LYS A 62 -10.73 5.14 2.71
N GLY A 63 -10.42 4.83 1.46
CA GLY A 63 -10.83 5.66 0.33
C GLY A 63 -10.22 5.25 -1.00
N SER A 64 -10.66 5.93 -2.06
CA SER A 64 -10.07 5.76 -3.40
C SER A 64 -8.72 6.46 -3.52
N THR A 65 -7.98 6.18 -4.59
CA THR A 65 -6.58 6.61 -4.77
C THR A 65 -6.39 8.11 -4.60
N THR A 66 -7.20 8.92 -5.27
CA THR A 66 -6.98 10.37 -5.32
C THR A 66 -7.06 11.05 -3.94
N PRO A 67 -8.13 10.89 -3.15
CA PRO A 67 -8.21 11.54 -1.84
C PRO A 67 -7.21 10.94 -0.82
N ILE A 68 -6.95 9.65 -0.87
CA ILE A 68 -6.00 8.99 0.03
C ILE A 68 -4.58 9.48 -0.23
N MET A 69 -4.15 9.57 -1.50
CA MET A 69 -2.82 10.06 -1.81
C MET A 69 -2.67 11.56 -1.49
N ALA A 70 -3.70 12.37 -1.68
CA ALA A 70 -3.67 13.76 -1.24
C ALA A 70 -3.43 13.86 0.29
N ALA A 71 -4.18 13.09 1.08
CA ALA A 71 -4.00 13.04 2.53
C ALA A 71 -2.61 12.53 2.95
N HIS A 72 -2.05 11.58 2.21
CA HIS A 72 -0.69 11.09 2.45
C HIS A 72 0.37 12.16 2.14
N TYR A 73 0.26 12.85 1.01
CA TYR A 73 1.16 13.93 0.62
C TYR A 73 1.12 15.11 1.60
N ASP A 74 -0.04 15.39 2.19
CA ASP A 74 -0.25 16.41 3.23
C ASP A 74 0.19 15.96 4.63
N GLY A 75 0.75 14.74 4.77
CA GLY A 75 1.20 14.21 6.05
C GLY A 75 0.08 13.84 7.02
N GLN A 76 -1.15 13.65 6.53
CA GLN A 76 -2.27 13.17 7.34
C GLN A 76 -2.28 11.65 7.49
N LEU A 77 -1.63 10.92 6.60
CA LEU A 77 -1.42 9.48 6.62
C LEU A 77 0.08 9.18 6.56
N ASP A 78 0.51 8.13 7.29
CA ASP A 78 1.92 7.79 7.44
C ASP A 78 2.35 6.68 6.46
N VAL A 79 1.48 5.72 6.19
CA VAL A 79 1.83 4.51 5.43
C VAL A 79 0.77 4.20 4.37
N VAL A 80 1.23 3.98 3.15
CA VAL A 80 0.48 3.41 2.03
C VAL A 80 1.08 2.04 1.73
N THR A 81 0.29 0.97 1.85
CA THR A 81 0.79 -0.40 1.77
C THR A 81 0.79 -0.99 0.35
N GLU A 82 -0.02 -0.43 -0.54
CA GLU A 82 -0.08 -0.82 -1.95
C GLU A 82 -0.34 0.41 -2.81
N LEU A 83 0.55 0.70 -3.73
CA LEU A 83 0.41 1.81 -4.66
C LEU A 83 0.70 1.34 -6.09
N TRP A 84 -0.25 1.58 -7.00
CA TRP A 84 -0.07 1.38 -8.42
C TRP A 84 0.65 2.60 -9.01
N TYR A 85 1.97 2.61 -8.79
CA TYR A 85 2.87 3.73 -9.01
C TYR A 85 2.78 4.34 -10.41
N ASP A 86 2.74 3.51 -11.47
CA ASP A 86 2.74 4.00 -12.85
C ASP A 86 1.54 4.89 -13.18
N ASN A 87 0.42 4.70 -12.48
CA ASN A 87 -0.78 5.50 -12.69
C ASN A 87 -0.68 6.95 -12.16
N ILE A 88 0.28 7.20 -11.26
CA ILE A 88 0.46 8.51 -10.60
C ILE A 88 1.93 8.94 -10.57
N LYS A 89 2.75 8.36 -11.43
CA LYS A 89 4.21 8.49 -11.44
C LYS A 89 4.69 9.93 -11.28
N ASP A 90 4.22 10.84 -12.12
CA ASP A 90 4.70 12.22 -12.15
C ASP A 90 4.42 12.97 -10.83
N THR A 91 3.23 12.76 -10.26
CA THR A 91 2.87 13.36 -8.97
C THR A 91 3.68 12.73 -7.84
N TYR A 92 3.79 11.41 -7.83
CA TYR A 92 4.55 10.69 -6.82
C TYR A 92 6.03 11.12 -6.83
N ASP A 93 6.68 11.11 -7.99
CA ASP A 93 8.10 11.49 -8.14
C ASP A 93 8.37 12.91 -7.65
N SER A 94 7.45 13.84 -7.88
CA SER A 94 7.60 15.22 -7.38
C SER A 94 7.57 15.29 -5.85
N HIS A 95 6.73 14.49 -5.20
CA HIS A 95 6.65 14.41 -3.74
C HIS A 95 7.84 13.66 -3.14
N GLU A 96 8.32 12.60 -3.80
CA GLU A 96 9.54 11.90 -3.37
C GLU A 96 10.78 12.80 -3.49
N ALA A 97 10.91 13.54 -4.59
CA ALA A 97 11.99 14.52 -4.78
C ALA A 97 11.94 15.66 -3.75
N ALA A 98 10.74 16.08 -3.33
CA ALA A 98 10.54 17.05 -2.26
C ALA A 98 10.77 16.46 -0.85
N GLY A 99 10.94 15.14 -0.72
CA GLY A 99 11.14 14.47 0.55
C GLY A 99 9.88 14.36 1.43
N THR A 100 8.69 14.58 0.87
CA THR A 100 7.42 14.47 1.60
C THR A 100 6.92 13.03 1.69
N VAL A 101 7.37 12.16 0.79
CA VAL A 101 7.11 10.72 0.79
C VAL A 101 8.41 9.95 0.54
N ARG A 102 8.40 8.66 0.87
CA ARG A 102 9.52 7.77 0.66
C ARG A 102 9.04 6.39 0.21
N ASN A 103 9.63 5.88 -0.88
CA ASN A 103 9.44 4.50 -1.30
C ASN A 103 10.22 3.55 -0.37
N LEU A 104 9.54 2.58 0.21
CA LEU A 104 10.13 1.57 1.10
C LEU A 104 10.42 0.25 0.37
N GLY A 105 9.98 0.11 -0.88
CA GLY A 105 10.21 -1.07 -1.69
C GLY A 105 8.95 -1.55 -2.42
N ILE A 106 9.12 -2.61 -3.19
CA ILE A 106 8.06 -3.26 -3.96
C ILE A 106 7.53 -4.44 -3.15
N ASN A 107 6.24 -4.44 -2.83
CA ASN A 107 5.60 -5.52 -2.07
C ASN A 107 5.02 -6.63 -2.96
N THR A 108 4.62 -6.29 -4.19
CA THR A 108 4.07 -7.23 -5.18
C THR A 108 4.84 -7.14 -6.49
N PRO A 109 6.01 -7.81 -6.58
CA PRO A 109 6.80 -7.82 -7.81
C PRO A 109 6.01 -8.48 -8.95
N ASP A 110 6.28 -8.06 -10.18
CA ASP A 110 5.66 -8.58 -11.41
C ASP A 110 4.14 -8.34 -11.52
N SER A 111 3.56 -7.47 -10.69
CA SER A 111 2.18 -7.03 -10.85
C SER A 111 2.04 -6.21 -12.13
N GLN A 112 1.02 -6.52 -12.92
CA GLN A 112 0.74 -5.85 -14.19
C GLN A 112 -0.69 -5.34 -14.24
N GLN A 113 -0.85 -4.13 -14.74
CA GLN A 113 -2.15 -3.56 -15.08
C GLN A 113 -2.31 -3.56 -16.58
N ALA A 114 -3.38 -4.20 -17.08
CA ALA A 114 -3.64 -4.34 -18.49
C ALA A 114 -5.14 -4.55 -18.77
N PHE A 115 -5.53 -4.46 -20.02
CA PHE A 115 -6.82 -4.96 -20.47
C PHE A 115 -6.71 -6.48 -20.68
N TYR A 116 -7.67 -7.20 -20.18
CA TYR A 116 -7.71 -8.66 -20.23
C TYR A 116 -8.95 -9.14 -20.98
N VAL A 117 -8.76 -10.15 -21.78
CA VAL A 117 -9.81 -10.94 -22.43
C VAL A 117 -9.55 -12.41 -22.14
N ASP A 118 -10.58 -13.24 -22.11
CA ASP A 118 -10.39 -14.67 -21.88
C ASP A 118 -9.55 -15.32 -22.99
N ARG A 119 -8.79 -16.35 -22.61
CA ARG A 119 -7.84 -17.01 -23.49
C ARG A 119 -8.51 -17.61 -24.74
N ALA A 120 -9.70 -18.18 -24.58
CA ALA A 120 -10.38 -18.83 -25.72
C ALA A 120 -10.79 -17.80 -26.79
N THR A 121 -11.29 -16.64 -26.36
CA THR A 121 -11.61 -15.51 -27.24
C THR A 121 -10.35 -14.93 -27.89
N ALA A 122 -9.29 -14.70 -27.09
CA ALA A 122 -8.03 -14.20 -27.62
C ALA A 122 -7.44 -15.11 -28.71
N ASP A 123 -7.41 -16.43 -28.47
CA ASP A 123 -6.84 -17.38 -29.42
C ASP A 123 -7.73 -17.56 -30.67
N LYS A 124 -9.05 -17.58 -30.50
CA LYS A 124 -10.01 -17.73 -31.60
C LYS A 124 -9.95 -16.59 -32.61
N TYR A 125 -9.80 -15.34 -32.11
CA TYR A 125 -9.81 -14.13 -32.91
C TYR A 125 -8.43 -13.49 -33.05
N ASN A 126 -7.39 -14.18 -32.58
CA ASN A 126 -5.99 -13.73 -32.62
C ASN A 126 -5.78 -12.33 -31.99
N LEU A 127 -6.46 -12.07 -30.87
CA LEU A 127 -6.31 -10.79 -30.15
C LEU A 127 -4.98 -10.78 -29.39
N ARG A 128 -4.15 -9.76 -29.66
CA ARG A 128 -2.80 -9.61 -29.06
C ARG A 128 -2.56 -8.23 -28.50
N ASN A 129 -3.36 -7.25 -28.91
CA ASN A 129 -3.19 -5.86 -28.55
C ASN A 129 -4.56 -5.19 -28.36
N VAL A 130 -4.64 -4.18 -27.49
CA VAL A 130 -5.87 -3.40 -27.29
C VAL A 130 -6.35 -2.73 -28.59
N LEU A 131 -5.42 -2.38 -29.51
CA LEU A 131 -5.75 -1.79 -30.79
C LEU A 131 -6.50 -2.76 -31.73
N ASP A 132 -6.46 -4.06 -31.49
CA ASP A 132 -7.27 -5.04 -32.25
C ASP A 132 -8.76 -4.78 -32.05
N MET A 133 -9.15 -4.15 -30.93
CA MET A 133 -10.52 -3.74 -30.62
C MET A 133 -11.06 -2.62 -31.52
N ASN A 134 -10.20 -1.93 -32.27
CA ASN A 134 -10.62 -0.91 -33.23
C ASN A 134 -11.28 -1.51 -34.48
N SER A 135 -11.14 -2.82 -34.72
CA SER A 135 -11.87 -3.51 -35.77
C SER A 135 -13.37 -3.59 -35.44
N PRO A 136 -14.28 -3.12 -36.29
CA PRO A 136 -15.71 -3.24 -36.02
C PRO A 136 -16.18 -4.69 -35.83
N GLU A 137 -15.56 -5.62 -36.52
CA GLU A 137 -15.83 -7.06 -36.38
C GLU A 137 -15.47 -7.58 -35.00
N ILE A 138 -14.33 -7.15 -34.47
CA ILE A 138 -13.89 -7.53 -33.11
C ILE A 138 -14.72 -6.78 -32.06
N ALA A 139 -14.95 -5.49 -32.23
CA ALA A 139 -15.79 -4.72 -31.32
C ALA A 139 -17.20 -5.33 -31.16
N ALA A 140 -17.77 -5.84 -32.24
CA ALA A 140 -19.08 -6.50 -32.21
C ALA A 140 -19.14 -7.74 -31.32
N LEU A 141 -18.01 -8.42 -31.06
CA LEU A 141 -17.96 -9.56 -30.13
C LEU A 141 -18.19 -9.13 -28.67
N PHE A 142 -17.93 -7.89 -28.37
CA PHE A 142 -18.04 -7.28 -27.05
C PHE A 142 -19.16 -6.26 -26.99
N SER A 143 -20.16 -6.33 -27.87
CA SER A 143 -21.23 -5.34 -27.94
C SER A 143 -21.97 -5.21 -26.61
N ASP A 144 -22.26 -3.95 -26.26
CA ASP A 144 -23.04 -3.65 -25.07
C ASP A 144 -24.53 -4.03 -25.29
N PRO A 145 -25.13 -4.86 -24.41
CA PRO A 145 -26.54 -5.20 -24.53
C PRO A 145 -27.49 -4.00 -24.48
N GLU A 146 -27.08 -2.90 -23.80
CA GLU A 146 -27.88 -1.68 -23.69
C GLU A 146 -27.64 -0.73 -24.86
N ASN A 147 -26.49 -0.81 -25.52
CA ASN A 147 -26.15 -0.04 -26.71
C ASN A 147 -25.34 -0.90 -27.70
N PRO A 148 -26.00 -1.73 -28.52
CA PRO A 148 -25.30 -2.67 -29.40
C PRO A 148 -24.38 -2.05 -30.46
N SER A 149 -24.42 -0.74 -30.66
CA SER A 149 -23.48 -0.01 -31.52
C SER A 149 -22.13 0.25 -30.89
N MET A 150 -21.98 -0.03 -29.58
CA MET A 150 -20.75 0.16 -28.81
C MET A 150 -20.26 -1.17 -28.22
N GLY A 151 -18.96 -1.28 -28.07
CA GLY A 151 -18.36 -2.35 -27.28
C GLY A 151 -18.47 -2.09 -25.76
N ARG A 152 -18.59 -3.13 -24.98
CA ARG A 152 -18.59 -3.06 -23.51
C ARG A 152 -17.26 -3.54 -22.95
N MET A 153 -16.66 -2.72 -22.11
CA MET A 153 -15.46 -3.02 -21.36
C MET A 153 -15.69 -2.70 -19.88
N THR A 154 -15.30 -3.62 -19.01
CA THR A 154 -15.26 -3.30 -17.57
C THR A 154 -14.01 -2.48 -17.30
N SER A 155 -14.19 -1.22 -16.97
CA SER A 155 -13.12 -0.29 -16.67
C SER A 155 -12.95 -0.09 -15.16
N CYS A 156 -11.96 0.70 -14.78
CA CYS A 156 -11.79 1.15 -13.40
C CYS A 156 -12.98 2.00 -12.96
N ILE A 157 -13.30 1.93 -11.67
CA ILE A 157 -14.35 2.78 -11.07
C ILE A 157 -13.84 4.20 -10.84
N GLY A 158 -14.79 5.15 -10.75
CA GLY A 158 -14.47 6.54 -10.43
C GLY A 158 -13.72 6.69 -9.10
N GLY A 159 -12.71 7.54 -9.08
CA GLY A 159 -11.82 7.73 -7.92
C GLY A 159 -10.52 6.91 -7.97
N TRP A 160 -10.47 5.86 -8.78
CA TRP A 160 -9.23 5.19 -9.12
C TRP A 160 -8.50 5.93 -10.24
N THR A 161 -7.19 6.06 -10.14
CA THR A 161 -6.40 6.80 -11.15
C THR A 161 -6.48 6.20 -12.55
N CYS A 162 -6.58 4.88 -12.67
CA CYS A 162 -6.78 4.21 -13.96
C CYS A 162 -8.12 4.57 -14.64
N TYR A 163 -9.12 5.05 -13.91
CA TYR A 163 -10.36 5.54 -14.50
C TYR A 163 -10.09 6.68 -15.49
N THR A 164 -9.30 7.66 -15.08
CA THR A 164 -8.95 8.82 -15.92
C THR A 164 -8.08 8.41 -17.12
N ILE A 165 -7.14 7.48 -16.92
CA ILE A 165 -6.26 6.97 -17.97
C ILE A 165 -7.06 6.26 -19.07
N ASN A 166 -8.11 5.53 -18.69
CA ASN A 166 -8.93 4.75 -19.63
C ASN A 166 -9.97 5.58 -20.38
N LEU A 167 -10.10 6.87 -20.10
CA LEU A 167 -11.01 7.78 -20.80
C LEU A 167 -10.39 8.45 -22.04
N VAL A 168 -9.12 8.19 -22.35
CA VAL A 168 -8.35 8.87 -23.42
C VAL A 168 -8.34 8.04 -24.68
#